data_8b1777ecaf8af294a210c81cba5a458a
#
_entry.id   8b1777ecaf8af294a210c81cba5a458a
#
_cell.length_a   1.000
_cell.length_b   1.000
_cell.length_c   1.000
_cell.angle_alpha   90.00
_cell.angle_beta   90.00
_cell.angle_gamma   90.00
#
_symmetry.space_group_name_H-M   'P 1'
#
loop_
_entity.id
_entity.type
_entity.pdbx_description
1 polymer ?
#
loop_
_entity_poly.entity_id
_entity_poly.type
_entity_poly.pdbx_seq_one_letter_code
_entity_poly.pdbx_strand_id
1 'polypeptide(L)'
;MHRRRIIQGTAATLAAAVLPSSARAVATPQDPTDFATALWSPAAPANYTVPAHPSERRVDRIVIHVAQQLFTPTTGIFRSPSKQVSAHYVVRSGDGHVAQCVREKDIAWHAGNWTWNTRSIGIEHEGWVDRPEFFTDIMYLRSAGLTADICERHGIPKDREHIVGHHEVPGSDHTDPGVHWDWERYLRLVTTAVPVT
;
A
#
# COMPACT_ATOMS: atom_id res chain seq x y z
N MET A 1 79.70 57.37 -2.18
CA MET A 1 79.10 56.34 -3.07
C MET A 1 78.22 55.40 -2.20
N HIS A 2 76.92 55.61 -2.14
CA HIS A 2 75.98 54.82 -1.31
C HIS A 2 75.22 53.84 -2.26
N ARG A 3 75.41 52.54 -1.98
CA ARG A 3 74.63 51.47 -2.66
C ARG A 3 73.40 51.16 -1.82
N ARG A 4 72.24 51.46 -2.39
CA ARG A 4 70.95 51.05 -1.84
C ARG A 4 70.71 49.55 -2.18
N ARG A 5 70.50 48.74 -1.10
CA ARG A 5 70.00 47.35 -1.25
C ARG A 5 68.48 47.39 -1.37
N ILE A 6 67.96 46.80 -2.43
CA ILE A 6 66.54 46.56 -2.65
C ILE A 6 66.19 45.21 -1.98
N ILE A 7 65.28 45.24 -1.02
CA ILE A 7 64.75 44.04 -0.40
C ILE A 7 63.53 43.63 -1.23
N GLN A 8 63.59 42.48 -1.88
CA GLN A 8 62.43 41.86 -2.55
C GLN A 8 61.62 41.08 -1.50
N GLY A 9 60.40 41.53 -1.21
CA GLY A 9 59.44 40.81 -0.38
C GLY A 9 58.67 39.80 -1.25
N THR A 10 58.82 38.54 -0.92
CA THR A 10 58.01 37.45 -1.49
C THR A 10 56.64 37.40 -0.79
N ALA A 11 55.56 37.70 -1.54
CA ALA A 11 54.22 37.54 -1.09
C ALA A 11 53.80 36.08 -1.22
N ALA A 12 53.53 35.43 -0.10
CA ALA A 12 52.97 34.08 -0.04
C ALA A 12 51.44 34.16 -0.21
N THR A 13 50.95 33.68 -1.34
CA THR A 13 49.50 33.52 -1.59
C THR A 13 48.99 32.24 -0.89
N LEU A 14 48.19 32.42 0.16
CA LEU A 14 47.43 31.31 0.77
C LEU A 14 46.27 30.96 -0.17
N ALA A 15 46.33 29.78 -0.82
CA ALA A 15 45.20 29.19 -1.53
C ALA A 15 44.28 28.54 -0.49
N ALA A 16 43.10 29.13 -0.28
CA ALA A 16 42.03 28.51 0.52
C ALA A 16 41.40 27.35 -0.29
N ALA A 17 41.60 26.13 0.17
CA ALA A 17 40.95 24.95 -0.36
C ALA A 17 39.46 24.97 0.02
N VAL A 18 38.61 25.23 -0.95
CA VAL A 18 37.15 25.08 -0.79
C VAL A 18 36.83 23.57 -0.86
N LEU A 19 36.53 22.97 0.29
CA LEU A 19 36.02 21.61 0.33
C LEU A 19 34.63 21.57 -0.30
N PRO A 20 34.34 20.57 -1.16
CA PRO A 20 32.99 20.44 -1.71
C PRO A 20 32.03 20.11 -0.57
N SER A 21 31.04 20.96 -0.37
CA SER A 21 29.91 20.71 0.51
C SER A 21 29.17 19.50 -0.02
N SER A 22 29.23 18.38 0.73
CA SER A 22 28.43 17.20 0.44
C SER A 22 26.95 17.60 0.52
N ALA A 23 26.33 17.82 -0.62
CA ALA A 23 24.89 18.02 -0.70
C ALA A 23 24.22 16.75 -0.13
N ARG A 24 23.74 16.86 1.11
CA ARG A 24 22.90 15.85 1.72
C ARG A 24 21.67 15.72 0.83
N ALA A 25 21.52 14.57 0.16
CA ALA A 25 20.34 14.28 -0.61
C ALA A 25 19.14 14.45 0.33
N VAL A 26 18.34 15.48 0.10
CA VAL A 26 17.05 15.64 0.75
C VAL A 26 16.21 14.50 0.22
N ALA A 27 15.88 13.53 1.08
CA ALA A 27 14.94 12.48 0.73
C ALA A 27 13.67 13.19 0.21
N THR A 28 13.28 12.91 -1.03
CA THR A 28 11.98 13.34 -1.54
C THR A 28 10.92 12.84 -0.57
N PRO A 29 9.96 13.69 -0.14
CA PRO A 29 8.85 13.21 0.67
C PRO A 29 8.24 12.02 -0.06
N GLN A 30 8.23 10.85 0.57
CA GLN A 30 7.49 9.71 0.05
C GLN A 30 6.05 10.17 -0.04
N ASP A 31 5.42 10.06 -1.23
CA ASP A 31 4.00 10.38 -1.37
C ASP A 31 3.22 9.67 -0.27
N PRO A 32 2.35 10.36 0.46
CA PRO A 32 1.58 9.76 1.52
C PRO A 32 0.79 8.56 0.97
N THR A 33 0.55 7.55 1.81
CA THR A 33 -0.33 6.43 1.46
C THR A 33 -1.75 6.94 1.20
N ASP A 34 -2.55 6.21 0.40
CA ASP A 34 -3.94 6.60 0.13
C ASP A 34 -4.81 6.49 1.40
N PHE A 35 -4.43 5.59 2.33
CA PHE A 35 -5.03 5.50 3.68
C PHE A 35 -4.03 6.02 4.72
N ALA A 36 -4.42 7.03 5.48
CA ALA A 36 -3.52 7.82 6.33
C ALA A 36 -2.71 7.02 7.36
N THR A 37 -3.25 5.90 7.88
CA THR A 37 -2.58 5.06 8.89
C THR A 37 -1.88 3.85 8.28
N ALA A 38 -1.90 3.67 6.96
CA ALA A 38 -1.17 2.59 6.31
C ALA A 38 0.33 2.89 6.24
N LEU A 39 1.15 1.86 6.28
CA LEU A 39 2.57 1.96 5.96
C LEU A 39 2.84 1.49 4.53
N TRP A 40 3.63 2.25 3.80
CA TRP A 40 3.99 1.92 2.44
C TRP A 40 4.93 0.71 2.39
N SER A 41 4.49 -0.36 1.72
CA SER A 41 5.23 -1.62 1.53
C SER A 41 5.07 -2.07 0.07
N PRO A 42 5.74 -1.42 -0.90
CA PRO A 42 5.43 -1.52 -2.30
C PRO A 42 5.59 -2.94 -2.84
N ALA A 43 4.63 -3.36 -3.66
CA ALA A 43 4.76 -4.50 -4.54
C ALA A 43 5.81 -4.23 -5.63
N ALA A 44 6.40 -5.29 -6.18
CA ALA A 44 7.28 -5.14 -7.34
C ALA A 44 6.48 -4.56 -8.53
N PRO A 45 7.07 -3.66 -9.34
CA PRO A 45 6.38 -3.10 -10.52
C PRO A 45 5.89 -4.14 -11.53
N ALA A 46 6.47 -5.33 -11.54
CA ALA A 46 6.04 -6.46 -12.38
C ALA A 46 4.77 -7.16 -11.87
N ASN A 47 4.23 -6.79 -10.71
CA ASN A 47 3.10 -7.45 -10.06
C ASN A 47 1.81 -6.62 -10.06
N TYR A 48 1.81 -5.46 -10.71
CA TYR A 48 0.63 -4.62 -10.88
C TYR A 48 0.70 -3.84 -12.19
N THR A 49 -0.34 -3.16 -12.56
CA THR A 49 -0.37 -2.34 -13.78
C THR A 49 -0.60 -0.88 -13.43
N VAL A 50 0.24 0.00 -13.99
CA VAL A 50 -0.01 1.45 -14.00
C VAL A 50 -0.87 1.75 -15.23
N PRO A 51 -2.14 2.17 -15.08
CA PRO A 51 -3.00 2.47 -16.22
C PRO A 51 -2.51 3.73 -16.95
N ALA A 52 -2.74 3.78 -18.29
CA ALA A 52 -2.37 4.95 -19.09
C ALA A 52 -3.12 6.22 -18.66
N HIS A 53 -4.35 6.07 -18.16
CA HIS A 53 -5.21 7.14 -17.68
C HIS A 53 -5.72 6.83 -16.27
N PRO A 54 -4.90 7.00 -15.22
CA PRO A 54 -5.30 6.64 -13.85
C PRO A 54 -6.52 7.40 -13.33
N SER A 55 -6.70 8.65 -13.76
CA SER A 55 -7.84 9.50 -13.38
C SER A 55 -9.19 9.05 -13.97
N GLU A 56 -9.16 8.25 -15.03
CA GLU A 56 -10.36 7.71 -15.68
C GLU A 56 -10.76 6.35 -15.10
N ARG A 57 -9.89 5.74 -14.28
CA ARG A 57 -10.18 4.47 -13.64
C ARG A 57 -11.31 4.62 -12.65
N ARG A 58 -12.42 3.95 -12.91
CA ARG A 58 -13.54 3.86 -11.98
C ARG A 58 -13.37 2.65 -11.08
N VAL A 59 -13.18 2.90 -9.79
CA VAL A 59 -13.25 1.87 -8.76
C VAL A 59 -14.66 1.87 -8.18
N ASP A 60 -15.35 0.75 -8.24
CA ASP A 60 -16.73 0.61 -7.77
C ASP A 60 -16.94 -0.63 -6.88
N ARG A 61 -15.87 -1.35 -6.53
CA ARG A 61 -15.93 -2.57 -5.71
C ARG A 61 -14.72 -2.70 -4.80
N ILE A 62 -14.93 -3.44 -3.71
CA ILE A 62 -13.88 -3.90 -2.81
C ILE A 62 -13.95 -5.42 -2.76
N VAL A 63 -12.80 -6.08 -2.91
CA VAL A 63 -12.67 -7.53 -2.79
C VAL A 63 -11.90 -7.86 -1.52
N ILE A 64 -12.54 -8.63 -0.66
CA ILE A 64 -11.97 -9.10 0.61
C ILE A 64 -11.35 -10.46 0.40
N HIS A 65 -10.07 -10.57 0.78
CA HIS A 65 -9.25 -11.77 0.67
C HIS A 65 -8.77 -12.24 2.04
N VAL A 66 -8.41 -13.52 2.13
CA VAL A 66 -7.61 -14.09 3.21
C VAL A 66 -6.39 -14.76 2.57
N ALA A 67 -5.21 -14.32 2.95
CA ALA A 67 -3.95 -14.58 2.26
C ALA A 67 -3.47 -16.05 2.31
N GLN A 68 -4.09 -16.91 3.11
CA GLN A 68 -3.67 -18.29 3.39
C GLN A 68 -2.23 -18.37 3.91
N GLN A 69 -1.79 -17.30 4.59
CA GLN A 69 -0.45 -17.16 5.16
C GLN A 69 -0.36 -15.96 6.11
N LEU A 70 0.82 -15.80 6.71
CA LEU A 70 1.13 -14.68 7.60
C LEU A 70 1.39 -13.39 6.82
N PHE A 71 1.27 -12.25 7.49
CA PHE A 71 1.44 -10.90 6.95
C PHE A 71 2.78 -10.69 6.22
N THR A 72 3.91 -11.05 6.85
CA THR A 72 5.25 -10.84 6.27
C THR A 72 5.50 -11.68 5.01
N PRO A 73 5.18 -12.98 4.96
CA PRO A 73 5.20 -13.75 3.71
C PRO A 73 4.33 -13.15 2.61
N THR A 74 3.10 -12.68 2.91
CA THR A 74 2.19 -12.07 1.94
C THR A 74 2.83 -10.84 1.28
N THR A 75 3.30 -9.88 2.07
CA THR A 75 4.00 -8.70 1.53
C THR A 75 5.30 -9.07 0.82
N GLY A 76 5.97 -10.16 1.23
CA GLY A 76 7.16 -10.73 0.59
C GLY A 76 6.87 -11.27 -0.82
N ILE A 77 5.74 -11.96 -1.00
CA ILE A 77 5.28 -12.44 -2.32
C ILE A 77 5.03 -11.24 -3.24
N PHE A 78 4.35 -10.20 -2.78
CA PHE A 78 4.08 -9.02 -3.59
C PHE A 78 5.35 -8.29 -4.03
N ARG A 79 6.40 -8.31 -3.22
CA ARG A 79 7.73 -7.76 -3.57
C ARG A 79 8.54 -8.61 -4.53
N SER A 80 8.17 -9.86 -4.75
CA SER A 80 8.89 -10.77 -5.66
C SER A 80 8.39 -10.62 -7.10
N PRO A 81 9.20 -10.11 -8.05
CA PRO A 81 8.75 -9.84 -9.42
C PRO A 81 8.21 -11.05 -10.19
N SER A 82 8.64 -12.27 -9.80
CA SER A 82 8.25 -13.52 -10.47
C SER A 82 6.87 -14.03 -10.06
N LYS A 83 6.22 -13.43 -9.05
CA LYS A 83 4.97 -13.96 -8.49
C LYS A 83 3.73 -13.51 -9.24
N GLN A 84 3.81 -12.38 -9.97
CA GLN A 84 2.72 -11.86 -10.80
C GLN A 84 1.38 -11.75 -10.04
N VAL A 85 1.43 -11.35 -8.77
CA VAL A 85 0.29 -11.17 -7.87
C VAL A 85 0.55 -10.01 -6.92
N SER A 86 -0.48 -9.26 -6.60
CA SER A 86 -0.47 -8.21 -5.58
C SER A 86 -1.89 -7.91 -5.10
N ALA A 87 -2.01 -7.21 -3.98
CA ALA A 87 -3.23 -6.53 -3.56
C ALA A 87 -2.91 -5.08 -3.23
N HIS A 88 -3.92 -4.24 -3.07
CA HIS A 88 -3.71 -2.84 -2.70
C HIS A 88 -3.28 -2.76 -1.24
N TYR A 89 -3.91 -3.54 -0.38
CA TYR A 89 -3.66 -3.54 1.05
C TYR A 89 -3.49 -4.93 1.63
N VAL A 90 -2.77 -5.01 2.74
CA VAL A 90 -2.67 -6.19 3.60
C VAL A 90 -2.93 -5.77 5.03
N VAL A 91 -3.83 -6.46 5.74
CA VAL A 91 -4.18 -6.22 7.14
C VAL A 91 -3.66 -7.35 8.00
N ARG A 92 -2.89 -7.01 9.04
CA ARG A 92 -2.33 -7.99 9.99
C ARG A 92 -3.36 -8.37 11.05
N SER A 93 -3.42 -9.66 11.37
CA SER A 93 -4.39 -10.19 12.33
C SER A 93 -4.17 -9.68 13.76
N GLY A 94 -2.93 -9.73 14.25
CA GLY A 94 -2.64 -9.55 15.67
C GLY A 94 -2.85 -8.15 16.23
N ASP A 95 -2.68 -7.09 15.39
CA ASP A 95 -2.75 -5.69 15.82
C ASP A 95 -3.47 -4.77 14.83
N GLY A 96 -4.00 -5.34 13.75
CA GLY A 96 -4.69 -4.56 12.72
C GLY A 96 -3.78 -3.62 11.93
N HIS A 97 -2.46 -3.85 11.93
CA HIS A 97 -1.52 -3.09 11.11
C HIS A 97 -1.87 -3.19 9.62
N VAL A 98 -1.90 -2.04 8.93
CA VAL A 98 -2.24 -1.96 7.51
C VAL A 98 -0.99 -1.62 6.71
N ALA A 99 -0.63 -2.48 5.74
CA ALA A 99 0.34 -2.16 4.71
C ALA A 99 -0.38 -1.80 3.41
N GLN A 100 0.05 -0.74 2.75
CA GLN A 100 -0.34 -0.45 1.37
C GLN A 100 0.76 -0.92 0.42
N CYS A 101 0.40 -1.78 -0.53
CA CYS A 101 1.35 -2.41 -1.45
C CYS A 101 1.23 -1.89 -2.89
N VAL A 102 0.04 -1.47 -3.31
CA VAL A 102 -0.22 -0.86 -4.61
C VAL A 102 -1.08 0.39 -4.38
N ARG A 103 -0.81 1.46 -5.14
CA ARG A 103 -1.63 2.68 -5.08
C ARG A 103 -3.03 2.40 -5.60
N GLU A 104 -4.05 3.02 -5.01
CA GLU A 104 -5.44 2.83 -5.46
C GLU A 104 -5.70 3.30 -6.89
N LYS A 105 -4.91 4.23 -7.39
CA LYS A 105 -4.93 4.65 -8.80
C LYS A 105 -4.38 3.60 -9.77
N ASP A 106 -3.58 2.65 -9.28
CA ASP A 106 -2.99 1.57 -10.06
C ASP A 106 -3.85 0.29 -9.96
N ILE A 107 -3.55 -0.72 -10.76
CA ILE A 107 -4.34 -1.95 -10.86
C ILE A 107 -3.55 -3.08 -10.21
N ALA A 108 -3.92 -3.47 -8.99
CA ALA A 108 -3.37 -4.66 -8.35
C ALA A 108 -3.93 -5.94 -9.02
N TRP A 109 -3.12 -6.99 -9.01
CA TRP A 109 -3.49 -8.28 -9.60
C TRP A 109 -3.90 -9.26 -8.49
N HIS A 110 -5.16 -9.16 -8.03
CA HIS A 110 -5.66 -9.89 -6.87
C HIS A 110 -6.86 -10.79 -7.13
N ALA A 111 -7.67 -10.47 -8.16
CA ALA A 111 -8.98 -11.09 -8.30
C ALA A 111 -9.01 -12.28 -9.28
N GLY A 112 -7.85 -12.64 -9.91
CA GLY A 112 -7.82 -13.66 -10.96
C GLY A 112 -8.64 -13.32 -12.21
N ASN A 113 -9.29 -12.17 -12.22
CA ASN A 113 -10.17 -11.68 -13.28
C ASN A 113 -9.79 -10.24 -13.63
N TRP A 114 -9.40 -9.99 -14.89
CA TRP A 114 -8.92 -8.67 -15.31
C TRP A 114 -9.99 -7.58 -15.14
N THR A 115 -11.23 -7.84 -15.52
CA THR A 115 -12.32 -6.86 -15.37
C THR A 115 -12.50 -6.46 -13.90
N TRP A 116 -12.35 -7.40 -12.97
CA TRP A 116 -12.43 -7.13 -11.54
C TRP A 116 -11.20 -6.44 -11.03
N ASN A 117 -9.99 -6.82 -11.45
CA ASN A 117 -8.76 -6.10 -11.09
C ASN A 117 -8.82 -4.62 -11.48
N THR A 118 -9.38 -4.30 -12.68
CA THR A 118 -9.45 -2.92 -13.16
C THR A 118 -10.43 -2.03 -12.40
N ARG A 119 -11.41 -2.60 -11.71
CA ARG A 119 -12.52 -1.86 -11.08
C ARG A 119 -12.65 -2.06 -9.57
N SER A 120 -11.71 -2.74 -8.93
CA SER A 120 -11.78 -3.01 -7.49
C SER A 120 -10.51 -2.63 -6.76
N ILE A 121 -10.65 -2.49 -5.44
CA ILE A 121 -9.57 -2.47 -4.47
C ILE A 121 -9.55 -3.82 -3.76
N GLY A 122 -8.41 -4.53 -3.82
CA GLY A 122 -8.22 -5.80 -3.09
C GLY A 122 -7.59 -5.55 -1.73
N ILE A 123 -8.18 -6.15 -0.69
CA ILE A 123 -7.70 -6.10 0.69
C ILE A 123 -7.44 -7.53 1.17
N GLU A 124 -6.19 -7.86 1.40
CA GLU A 124 -5.76 -9.13 1.98
C GLU A 124 -5.80 -9.08 3.50
N HIS A 125 -6.18 -10.19 4.11
CA HIS A 125 -6.14 -10.37 5.55
C HIS A 125 -5.21 -11.54 5.90
N GLU A 126 -4.32 -11.29 6.87
CA GLU A 126 -3.46 -12.34 7.41
C GLU A 126 -4.31 -13.47 7.99
N GLY A 127 -3.98 -14.72 7.64
CA GLY A 127 -4.60 -15.91 8.20
C GLY A 127 -4.99 -16.94 7.16
N TRP A 128 -5.85 -17.88 7.58
CA TRP A 128 -6.36 -18.99 6.79
C TRP A 128 -7.87 -19.07 6.91
N VAL A 129 -8.56 -19.47 5.85
CA VAL A 129 -10.04 -19.52 5.78
C VAL A 129 -10.64 -20.50 6.80
N ASP A 130 -9.87 -21.51 7.22
CA ASP A 130 -10.26 -22.55 8.18
C ASP A 130 -9.76 -22.30 9.62
N ARG A 131 -9.14 -21.14 9.85
CA ARG A 131 -8.52 -20.80 11.15
C ARG A 131 -9.12 -19.51 11.73
N PRO A 132 -10.27 -19.61 12.41
CA PRO A 132 -11.01 -18.44 12.91
C PRO A 132 -10.24 -17.61 13.95
N GLU A 133 -9.20 -18.15 14.59
CA GLU A 133 -8.37 -17.42 15.55
C GLU A 133 -7.61 -16.25 14.91
N PHE A 134 -7.48 -16.22 13.57
CA PHE A 134 -6.90 -15.09 12.84
C PHE A 134 -7.88 -13.94 12.62
N PHE A 135 -9.19 -14.17 12.75
CA PHE A 135 -10.21 -13.14 12.52
C PHE A 135 -10.47 -12.34 13.79
N THR A 136 -9.45 -11.64 14.25
CA THR A 136 -9.46 -10.89 15.51
C THR A 136 -10.31 -9.62 15.44
N ASP A 137 -10.74 -9.14 16.61
CA ASP A 137 -11.52 -7.89 16.73
C ASP A 137 -10.78 -6.70 16.16
N ILE A 138 -9.48 -6.61 16.43
CA ILE A 138 -8.67 -5.49 15.96
C ILE A 138 -8.46 -5.52 14.45
N MET A 139 -8.31 -6.70 13.83
CA MET A 139 -8.22 -6.86 12.38
C MET A 139 -9.54 -6.40 11.72
N TYR A 140 -10.70 -6.86 12.20
CA TYR A 140 -12.00 -6.42 11.70
C TYR A 140 -12.17 -4.91 11.81
N LEU A 141 -11.85 -4.34 12.97
CA LEU A 141 -11.99 -2.91 13.21
C LEU A 141 -11.14 -2.08 12.23
N ARG A 142 -9.87 -2.45 12.06
CA ARG A 142 -8.94 -1.74 11.19
C ARG A 142 -9.28 -1.91 9.71
N SER A 143 -9.61 -3.14 9.30
CA SER A 143 -10.05 -3.41 7.93
C SER A 143 -11.36 -2.70 7.59
N ALA A 144 -12.32 -2.67 8.51
CA ALA A 144 -13.57 -1.96 8.30
C ALA A 144 -13.36 -0.44 8.18
N GLY A 145 -12.47 0.13 9.00
CA GLY A 145 -12.09 1.55 8.88
C GLY A 145 -11.44 1.87 7.53
N LEU A 146 -10.51 1.04 7.06
CA LEU A 146 -9.92 1.14 5.72
C LEU A 146 -10.99 1.04 4.63
N THR A 147 -11.87 0.03 4.72
CA THR A 147 -12.94 -0.18 3.74
C THR A 147 -13.92 0.99 3.69
N ALA A 148 -14.28 1.53 4.85
CA ALA A 148 -15.16 2.71 4.92
C ALA A 148 -14.53 3.94 4.26
N ASP A 149 -13.25 4.17 4.49
CA ASP A 149 -12.49 5.28 3.90
C ASP A 149 -12.36 5.13 2.36
N ILE A 150 -12.09 3.92 1.86
CA ILE A 150 -12.10 3.63 0.42
C ILE A 150 -13.50 3.89 -0.17
N CYS A 151 -14.55 3.43 0.50
CA CYS A 151 -15.94 3.67 0.06
C CYS A 151 -16.23 5.16 -0.07
N GLU A 152 -15.85 5.98 0.90
CA GLU A 152 -16.05 7.43 0.86
C GLU A 152 -15.29 8.08 -0.30
N ARG A 153 -14.01 7.76 -0.47
CA ARG A 153 -13.17 8.37 -1.51
C ARG A 153 -13.59 8.01 -2.93
N HIS A 154 -14.10 6.79 -3.13
CA HIS A 154 -14.50 6.30 -4.45
C HIS A 154 -16.01 6.33 -4.71
N GLY A 155 -16.81 6.75 -3.74
CA GLY A 155 -18.28 6.74 -3.85
C GLY A 155 -18.88 5.34 -3.96
N ILE A 156 -18.28 4.34 -3.29
CA ILE A 156 -18.73 2.94 -3.30
C ILE A 156 -19.79 2.74 -2.21
N PRO A 157 -20.97 2.18 -2.53
CA PRO A 157 -21.95 1.82 -1.51
C PRO A 157 -21.40 0.82 -0.49
N LYS A 158 -21.74 1.02 0.79
CA LYS A 158 -21.29 0.16 1.90
C LYS A 158 -22.22 -1.04 2.08
N ASP A 159 -22.29 -1.90 1.08
CA ASP A 159 -23.19 -3.07 1.03
C ASP A 159 -22.52 -4.30 0.44
N ARG A 160 -23.25 -5.44 0.44
CA ARG A 160 -22.77 -6.73 -0.07
C ARG A 160 -22.73 -6.83 -1.60
N GLU A 161 -23.29 -5.90 -2.34
CA GLU A 161 -23.15 -5.88 -3.80
C GLU A 161 -21.79 -5.32 -4.21
N HIS A 162 -21.23 -4.42 -3.39
CA HIS A 162 -20.00 -3.69 -3.71
C HIS A 162 -18.79 -4.13 -2.87
N ILE A 163 -19.02 -4.70 -1.67
CA ILE A 163 -17.97 -5.28 -0.81
C ILE A 163 -18.15 -6.79 -0.80
N VAL A 164 -17.34 -7.50 -1.59
CA VAL A 164 -17.51 -8.92 -1.87
C VAL A 164 -16.31 -9.75 -1.42
N GLY A 165 -16.50 -11.06 -1.29
CA GLY A 165 -15.39 -12.00 -1.10
C GLY A 165 -14.79 -12.43 -2.43
N HIS A 166 -13.55 -12.93 -2.40
CA HIS A 166 -12.87 -13.40 -3.62
C HIS A 166 -13.64 -14.55 -4.31
N HIS A 167 -14.26 -15.44 -3.52
CA HIS A 167 -15.08 -16.54 -4.07
C HIS A 167 -16.32 -16.07 -4.87
N GLU A 168 -16.70 -14.80 -4.74
CA GLU A 168 -17.84 -14.22 -5.47
C GLU A 168 -17.43 -13.56 -6.80
N VAL A 169 -16.11 -13.47 -7.06
CA VAL A 169 -15.59 -12.96 -8.33
C VAL A 169 -15.92 -13.95 -9.46
N PRO A 170 -16.53 -13.53 -10.58
CA PRO A 170 -16.87 -14.42 -11.66
C PRO A 170 -15.67 -15.22 -12.20
N GLY A 171 -15.80 -16.55 -12.19
CA GLY A 171 -14.74 -17.48 -12.61
C GLY A 171 -13.67 -17.77 -11.58
N SER A 172 -13.82 -17.26 -10.34
CA SER A 172 -12.95 -17.61 -9.24
C SER A 172 -13.14 -19.06 -8.80
N ASP A 173 -12.04 -19.77 -8.54
CA ASP A 173 -11.99 -21.07 -7.87
C ASP A 173 -11.52 -20.96 -6.42
N HIS A 174 -11.36 -19.73 -5.94
CA HIS A 174 -10.97 -19.41 -4.58
C HIS A 174 -12.14 -19.56 -3.60
N THR A 175 -11.82 -19.80 -2.33
CA THR A 175 -12.82 -19.97 -1.25
C THR A 175 -12.82 -18.82 -0.24
N ASP A 176 -11.83 -17.93 -0.31
CA ASP A 176 -11.66 -16.83 0.63
C ASP A 176 -12.73 -15.73 0.46
N PRO A 177 -13.09 -15.06 1.56
CA PRO A 177 -12.52 -15.11 2.89
C PRO A 177 -12.97 -16.30 3.75
N GLY A 178 -13.79 -17.20 3.23
CA GLY A 178 -14.22 -18.42 3.88
C GLY A 178 -15.43 -18.27 4.82
N VAL A 179 -15.88 -19.41 5.35
CA VAL A 179 -17.13 -19.49 6.16
C VAL A 179 -17.02 -18.85 7.54
N HIS A 180 -15.80 -18.65 8.03
CA HIS A 180 -15.56 -18.01 9.33
C HIS A 180 -15.50 -16.49 9.27
N TRP A 181 -15.52 -15.90 8.05
CA TRP A 181 -15.61 -14.46 7.91
C TRP A 181 -17.01 -13.97 8.27
N ASP A 182 -17.12 -13.16 9.31
CA ASP A 182 -18.39 -12.60 9.79
C ASP A 182 -18.79 -11.34 8.98
N TRP A 183 -19.51 -11.56 7.89
CA TRP A 183 -19.97 -10.51 6.99
C TRP A 183 -20.92 -9.51 7.67
N GLU A 184 -21.80 -9.97 8.56
CA GLU A 184 -22.74 -9.10 9.24
C GLU A 184 -22.02 -8.13 10.17
N ARG A 185 -21.09 -8.66 10.97
CA ARG A 185 -20.20 -7.86 11.80
C ARG A 185 -19.37 -6.90 10.98
N TYR A 186 -18.76 -7.37 9.89
CA TYR A 186 -17.89 -6.56 9.05
C TYR A 186 -18.63 -5.36 8.47
N LEU A 187 -19.80 -5.56 7.86
CA LEU A 187 -20.61 -4.47 7.30
C LEU A 187 -21.13 -3.51 8.36
N ARG A 188 -21.52 -3.99 9.55
CA ARG A 188 -21.84 -3.09 10.67
C ARG A 188 -20.66 -2.19 11.01
N LEU A 189 -19.46 -2.73 11.10
CA LEU A 189 -18.26 -1.93 11.37
C LEU A 189 -17.95 -0.95 10.24
N VAL A 190 -18.07 -1.35 8.98
CA VAL A 190 -17.86 -0.48 7.80
C VAL A 190 -18.86 0.69 7.77
N THR A 191 -20.14 0.42 8.07
CA THR A 191 -21.18 1.45 8.04
C THR A 191 -21.08 2.41 9.21
N THR A 192 -20.57 1.99 10.36
CA THR A 192 -20.43 2.80 11.57
C THR A 192 -19.04 3.42 11.74
N ALA A 193 -18.07 3.05 10.91
CA ALA A 193 -16.71 3.61 10.97
C ALA A 193 -16.74 5.11 10.69
N VAL A 194 -16.06 5.87 11.54
CA VAL A 194 -15.78 7.29 11.28
C VAL A 194 -14.54 7.36 10.40
N PRO A 195 -14.58 8.11 9.29
CA PRO A 195 -13.40 8.29 8.44
C PRO A 195 -12.20 8.82 9.23
N VAL A 196 -11.02 8.28 8.97
CA VAL A 196 -9.78 8.78 9.56
C VAL A 196 -9.39 10.05 8.79
N THR A 197 -9.73 11.22 9.36
CA THR A 197 -9.34 12.54 8.83
C THR A 197 -7.89 12.88 9.14
#